data_32668f9ba31d4632029550f9f9ecb657
#
_entry.id   32668f9ba31d4632029550f9f9ecb657
#
_cell.length_a   1.000
_cell.length_b   1.000
_cell.length_c   1.000
_cell.angle_alpha   90.00
_cell.angle_beta   90.00
_cell.angle_gamma   90.00
#
_symmetry.space_group_name_H-M   'P 1'
#
loop_
_entity.id
_entity.type
_entity.pdbx_description
1 polymer ?
#
loop_
_entity_poly.entity_id
_entity_poly.type
_entity_poly.pdbx_seq_one_letter_code
_entity_poly.pdbx_strand_id
1 'polypeptide(L)'
;MEREKSELPPYSAVAPAGWPRRHRAMRRSRGLRVVALAFLAFIVYAQWRQIQPATKSNTSQLSIQRLQDDLEVCAKLKSKPKDPIGAGRHRNARYINGHKATLIKNATIWVGEPVKGTSDEQSRAGIGYSWVHGSDVFIEHGLIKKVEQHIDLSTLSSDTLVWDAKGRRLTSGIIDMHSHSGVDSLPELSGNDDTNELSDNITPYVRSIDGLSPNDHQLEVIKSGGVTTSLVLPGSGNNIGGEAFVIKHAIGKPDGRNETSAADMLADPDRNWRYIKMACGENAKRVYGRAGEAGPFSRLGESWEFRHAFEQAAKYVRSQDDWCAYAEAVGIENVDSYLPQEIEWETLGAVLRGQVHVNTHCYTIPDLEAFVDHTNEFKFAVRAFHHAHQTYLVPEILKRAWGDSPPASALFADNMWYKAEAYIGSEYAGKILYENGLTPIYVSDNPVLNAQHVLFEAAKAFGYGLPYHAALASVTTAPAERLGLGKRLGKVKPGFDADIVVWDSDPLSAGATPVQVWIDGTAQYENPIELVKPFETKFDIPKDIQITKDEPQSTSNLIITGITKSFIPQLSAGKKDRTQSLTAIVSDGKVTCLGPCTS
;
A
#
# COMPACT_ATOMS: atom_id res chain seq x y z
N MET A 1 -19.49 16.44 -53.88
CA MET A 1 -18.94 17.81 -53.93
C MET A 1 -17.46 17.67 -54.17
N GLU A 2 -17.05 18.19 -55.30
CA GLU A 2 -15.82 17.90 -56.02
C GLU A 2 -14.56 18.42 -55.34
N ARG A 3 -13.49 17.65 -55.47
CA ARG A 3 -12.12 18.06 -55.12
C ARG A 3 -11.52 18.82 -56.30
N GLU A 4 -11.16 20.05 -56.14
CA GLU A 4 -10.29 20.80 -57.02
C GLU A 4 -8.85 20.31 -56.93
N LYS A 5 -8.30 19.91 -58.07
CA LYS A 5 -6.87 19.64 -58.28
C LYS A 5 -6.20 20.94 -58.71
N SER A 6 -5.23 21.41 -57.96
CA SER A 6 -4.33 22.51 -58.40
C SER A 6 -3.21 21.92 -59.25
N GLU A 7 -3.15 22.34 -60.52
CA GLU A 7 -2.09 22.01 -61.48
C GLU A 7 -0.86 22.89 -61.25
N LEU A 8 0.33 22.29 -61.36
CA LEU A 8 1.61 22.99 -61.35
C LEU A 8 1.93 23.54 -62.77
N PRO A 9 2.58 24.72 -62.89
CA PRO A 9 2.93 25.29 -64.19
C PRO A 9 4.15 24.63 -64.83
N PRO A 10 4.24 24.64 -66.17
CA PRO A 10 5.26 23.91 -66.92
C PRO A 10 6.64 24.59 -66.91
N TYR A 11 7.65 23.75 -66.90
CA TYR A 11 9.06 24.09 -66.95
C TYR A 11 9.47 24.52 -68.39
N SER A 12 9.96 25.75 -68.54
CA SER A 12 10.54 26.21 -69.82
C SER A 12 12.05 26.02 -69.82
N ALA A 13 12.51 25.20 -70.77
CA ALA A 13 13.94 25.03 -71.01
C ALA A 13 14.50 26.21 -71.83
N VAL A 14 15.53 26.86 -71.26
CA VAL A 14 16.31 27.90 -71.99
C VAL A 14 17.65 27.30 -72.39
N ALA A 15 17.95 27.37 -73.68
CA ALA A 15 19.19 26.87 -74.28
C ALA A 15 20.39 27.79 -73.97
N PRO A 16 21.63 27.28 -73.88
CA PRO A 16 22.79 28.09 -73.48
C PRO A 16 23.38 28.83 -74.65
N ALA A 17 23.56 30.12 -74.53
CA ALA A 17 24.31 30.98 -75.41
C ALA A 17 25.83 30.78 -75.26
N GLY A 18 26.53 30.63 -76.38
CA GLY A 18 27.96 30.38 -76.40
C GLY A 18 28.82 31.55 -76.00
N TRP A 19 29.88 31.29 -75.33
CA TRP A 19 30.89 32.26 -74.89
C TRP A 19 32.11 32.24 -75.79
N PRO A 20 32.67 33.37 -76.21
CA PRO A 20 33.93 33.43 -77.00
C PRO A 20 35.14 33.26 -76.08
N ARG A 21 36.05 32.36 -76.42
CA ARG A 21 37.35 32.21 -75.77
C ARG A 21 38.24 33.41 -76.01
N ARG A 22 38.58 34.19 -74.96
CA ARG A 22 39.73 35.08 -75.01
C ARG A 22 40.80 34.56 -74.03
N HIS A 23 41.90 34.03 -74.64
CA HIS A 23 43.13 33.79 -73.89
C HIS A 23 43.74 35.12 -73.40
N ARG A 24 43.74 35.45 -72.09
CA ARG A 24 44.58 36.46 -71.50
C ARG A 24 45.72 35.78 -70.74
N ALA A 25 46.94 36.01 -71.18
CA ALA A 25 48.15 35.63 -70.48
C ALA A 25 48.17 36.30 -69.08
N MET A 26 48.12 35.48 -68.05
CA MET A 26 48.14 35.92 -66.64
C MET A 26 49.53 36.38 -66.27
N ARG A 27 49.80 37.69 -66.25
CA ARG A 27 51.02 38.28 -65.61
C ARG A 27 50.98 37.87 -64.13
N ARG A 28 51.99 37.09 -63.66
CA ARG A 28 52.19 36.74 -62.25
C ARG A 28 52.36 38.04 -61.46
N SER A 29 51.30 38.56 -60.86
CA SER A 29 51.35 39.70 -59.97
C SER A 29 51.92 39.30 -58.62
N ARG A 30 52.79 40.15 -58.03
CA ARG A 30 53.31 39.98 -56.70
C ARG A 30 52.19 39.82 -55.63
N GLY A 31 51.00 40.37 -55.90
CA GLY A 31 49.80 40.25 -55.07
C GLY A 31 49.28 38.83 -54.90
N LEU A 32 49.36 37.99 -55.95
CA LEU A 32 48.90 36.60 -55.86
C LEU A 32 49.77 35.76 -54.93
N ARG A 33 51.08 36.07 -54.87
CA ARG A 33 52.03 35.43 -53.95
C ARG A 33 51.78 35.84 -52.51
N VAL A 34 51.40 37.09 -52.24
CA VAL A 34 51.08 37.59 -50.90
C VAL A 34 49.81 36.96 -50.42
N VAL A 35 48.76 36.86 -51.25
CA VAL A 35 47.48 36.17 -50.87
C VAL A 35 47.70 34.67 -50.62
N ALA A 36 48.54 33.99 -51.43
CA ALA A 36 48.85 32.57 -51.22
C ALA A 36 49.65 32.33 -49.94
N LEU A 37 50.59 33.23 -49.62
CA LEU A 37 51.33 33.16 -48.36
C LEU A 37 50.47 33.47 -47.14
N ALA A 38 49.55 34.43 -47.24
CA ALA A 38 48.58 34.73 -46.17
C ALA A 38 47.63 33.55 -45.92
N PHE A 39 47.20 32.91 -47.00
CA PHE A 39 46.34 31.70 -46.91
C PHE A 39 47.09 30.50 -46.29
N LEU A 40 48.34 30.30 -46.68
CA LEU A 40 49.23 29.29 -46.07
C LEU A 40 49.48 29.57 -44.60
N ALA A 41 49.74 30.83 -44.21
CA ALA A 41 49.91 31.26 -42.84
C ALA A 41 48.60 31.07 -42.02
N PHE A 42 47.45 31.32 -42.64
CA PHE A 42 46.13 31.05 -42.03
C PHE A 42 45.91 29.54 -41.82
N ILE A 43 46.27 28.68 -42.80
CA ILE A 43 46.16 27.24 -42.63
C ILE A 43 47.10 26.74 -41.52
N VAL A 44 48.33 27.18 -41.50
CA VAL A 44 49.32 26.82 -40.47
C VAL A 44 48.82 27.31 -39.10
N TYR A 45 48.27 28.52 -39.02
CA TYR A 45 47.71 29.05 -37.79
C TYR A 45 46.48 28.27 -37.33
N ALA A 46 45.60 27.88 -38.27
CA ALA A 46 44.40 27.09 -37.97
C ALA A 46 44.78 25.68 -37.49
N GLN A 47 45.79 25.04 -38.14
CA GLN A 47 46.30 23.74 -37.70
C GLN A 47 47.05 23.85 -36.37
N TRP A 48 47.84 24.92 -36.17
CA TRP A 48 48.51 25.14 -34.88
C TRP A 48 47.50 25.36 -33.74
N ARG A 49 46.37 26.04 -34.01
CA ARG A 49 45.28 26.18 -33.04
C ARG A 49 44.58 24.86 -32.74
N GLN A 50 44.51 23.96 -33.72
CA GLN A 50 43.93 22.60 -33.49
C GLN A 50 44.90 21.69 -32.75
N ILE A 51 46.23 21.91 -32.83
CA ILE A 51 47.25 21.13 -32.15
C ILE A 51 47.54 21.68 -30.73
N GLN A 52 47.23 22.95 -30.48
CA GLN A 52 47.28 23.41 -29.11
C GLN A 52 46.22 22.63 -28.29
N PRO A 53 46.65 21.94 -27.21
CA PRO A 53 45.66 21.36 -26.31
C PRO A 53 44.74 22.53 -25.91
N ALA A 54 43.43 22.34 -26.12
CA ALA A 54 42.48 23.32 -25.69
C ALA A 54 42.85 23.69 -24.26
N THR A 55 43.30 24.94 -24.06
CA THR A 55 43.46 25.47 -22.72
C THR A 55 42.15 25.14 -22.03
N LYS A 56 42.23 24.29 -21.01
CA LYS A 56 41.04 23.93 -20.20
C LYS A 56 40.28 25.24 -20.02
N SER A 57 39.16 25.38 -20.69
CA SER A 57 38.25 26.49 -20.41
C SER A 57 38.12 26.50 -18.89
N ASN A 58 38.00 27.63 -18.27
CA ASN A 58 37.64 27.76 -16.86
C ASN A 58 36.33 27.01 -16.66
N THR A 59 36.39 25.66 -16.63
CA THR A 59 35.34 24.83 -16.09
C THR A 59 35.24 25.27 -14.65
N SER A 60 34.09 25.80 -14.27
CA SER A 60 33.78 26.08 -12.87
C SER A 60 34.23 24.84 -12.10
N GLN A 61 35.23 25.00 -11.23
CA GLN A 61 35.72 23.87 -10.44
C GLN A 61 34.55 23.35 -9.63
N LEU A 62 34.16 22.09 -9.87
CA LEU A 62 33.12 21.45 -9.10
C LEU A 62 33.53 21.41 -7.63
N SER A 63 32.54 21.55 -6.73
CA SER A 63 32.81 21.46 -5.30
C SER A 63 33.24 20.04 -4.93
N ILE A 64 34.45 19.88 -4.42
CA ILE A 64 34.97 18.59 -3.95
C ILE A 64 34.08 18.01 -2.83
N GLN A 65 33.60 18.87 -1.92
CA GLN A 65 32.70 18.42 -0.84
C GLN A 65 31.42 17.82 -1.41
N ARG A 66 30.78 18.49 -2.38
CA ARG A 66 29.57 17.96 -3.01
C ARG A 66 29.84 16.65 -3.76
N LEU A 67 30.97 16.50 -4.42
CA LEU A 67 31.35 15.25 -5.08
C LEU A 67 31.59 14.11 -4.08
N GLN A 68 32.12 14.42 -2.89
CA GLN A 68 32.22 13.45 -1.79
C GLN A 68 30.86 13.02 -1.28
N ASP A 69 29.95 13.98 -1.07
CA ASP A 69 28.57 13.72 -0.68
C ASP A 69 27.84 12.86 -1.74
N ASP A 70 28.08 13.13 -3.03
CA ASP A 70 27.53 12.35 -4.15
C ASP A 70 28.05 10.90 -4.16
N LEU A 71 29.32 10.64 -3.82
CA LEU A 71 29.84 9.28 -3.65
C LEU A 71 29.22 8.54 -2.47
N GLU A 72 28.93 9.22 -1.37
CA GLU A 72 28.18 8.63 -0.26
C GLU A 72 26.76 8.24 -0.71
N VAL A 73 26.13 9.06 -1.55
CA VAL A 73 24.83 8.72 -2.15
C VAL A 73 24.96 7.47 -3.03
N CYS A 74 26.01 7.32 -3.84
CA CYS A 74 26.26 6.10 -4.63
C CYS A 74 26.26 4.83 -3.77
N ALA A 75 26.90 4.87 -2.60
CA ALA A 75 26.88 3.73 -1.68
C ALA A 75 25.46 3.40 -1.17
N LYS A 76 24.65 4.43 -0.89
CA LYS A 76 23.25 4.29 -0.46
C LYS A 76 22.36 3.74 -1.58
N LEU A 77 22.56 4.19 -2.84
CA LEU A 77 21.81 3.71 -4.00
C LEU A 77 21.99 2.18 -4.21
N LYS A 78 23.14 1.64 -3.88
CA LYS A 78 23.45 0.19 -4.00
C LYS A 78 22.96 -0.63 -2.79
N SER A 79 22.62 0.00 -1.68
CA SER A 79 22.19 -0.69 -0.46
C SER A 79 20.72 -1.14 -0.54
N LYS A 80 20.43 -2.34 -0.02
CA LYS A 80 19.04 -2.78 0.18
C LYS A 80 18.61 -2.50 1.62
N PRO A 81 17.42 -1.91 1.84
CA PRO A 81 16.85 -1.77 3.16
C PRO A 81 16.72 -3.10 3.88
N LYS A 82 16.71 -3.05 5.19
CA LYS A 82 16.50 -4.22 6.04
C LYS A 82 15.35 -3.98 6.99
N ASP A 83 14.56 -5.03 7.23
CA ASP A 83 13.51 -4.97 8.23
C ASP A 83 14.09 -4.63 9.59
N PRO A 84 13.59 -3.57 10.26
CA PRO A 84 14.05 -3.20 11.58
C PRO A 84 13.76 -4.30 12.59
N ILE A 85 14.78 -4.69 13.34
CA ILE A 85 14.71 -5.80 14.29
C ILE A 85 14.23 -5.29 15.65
N GLY A 86 13.22 -5.96 16.22
CA GLY A 86 12.72 -5.69 17.57
C GLY A 86 13.64 -6.16 18.69
N ALA A 87 14.25 -7.33 18.53
CA ALA A 87 15.11 -7.92 19.55
C ALA A 87 16.36 -7.08 19.85
N GLY A 88 16.73 -7.00 21.12
CA GLY A 88 17.95 -6.29 21.58
C GLY A 88 17.81 -4.78 21.70
N ARG A 89 16.66 -4.18 21.39
CA ARG A 89 16.42 -2.75 21.60
C ARG A 89 16.25 -2.41 23.07
N HIS A 90 16.84 -1.28 23.49
CA HIS A 90 16.64 -0.75 24.84
C HIS A 90 15.34 0.05 24.94
N ARG A 91 14.97 0.79 23.89
CA ARG A 91 13.77 1.63 23.83
C ARG A 91 13.19 1.64 22.41
N ASN A 92 11.92 1.96 22.32
CA ASN A 92 11.26 2.30 21.06
C ASN A 92 11.78 3.66 20.55
N ALA A 93 11.93 3.82 19.22
CA ALA A 93 12.38 5.09 18.62
C ALA A 93 11.42 6.25 18.93
N ARG A 94 10.14 5.95 19.16
CA ARG A 94 9.08 6.93 19.52
C ARG A 94 8.95 7.19 21.03
N TYR A 95 9.72 6.49 21.85
CA TYR A 95 9.64 6.62 23.30
C TYR A 95 10.07 8.00 23.78
N ILE A 96 9.27 8.58 24.66
CA ILE A 96 9.55 9.85 25.33
C ILE A 96 9.91 9.59 26.80
N ASN A 97 10.97 10.22 27.27
CA ASN A 97 11.42 10.07 28.65
C ASN A 97 10.35 10.52 29.64
N GLY A 98 10.22 9.79 30.75
CA GLY A 98 9.25 10.10 31.80
C GLY A 98 8.01 9.20 31.83
N HIS A 99 7.83 8.34 30.83
CA HIS A 99 6.78 7.33 30.88
C HIS A 99 7.09 6.27 31.92
N LYS A 100 6.06 5.91 32.70
CA LYS A 100 6.16 4.82 33.65
C LYS A 100 6.06 3.48 32.93
N ALA A 101 6.83 2.52 33.44
CA ALA A 101 6.65 1.13 33.05
C ALA A 101 5.23 0.64 33.42
N THR A 102 4.71 -0.31 32.66
CA THR A 102 3.38 -0.89 32.88
C THR A 102 3.47 -2.41 32.96
N LEU A 103 2.86 -2.99 33.97
CA LEU A 103 2.64 -4.42 34.10
C LEU A 103 1.16 -4.75 33.86
N ILE A 104 0.86 -5.40 32.75
CA ILE A 104 -0.47 -5.96 32.48
C ILE A 104 -0.49 -7.36 33.04
N LYS A 105 -1.35 -7.61 34.04
CA LYS A 105 -1.45 -8.90 34.75
C LYS A 105 -2.62 -9.73 34.27
N ASN A 106 -2.48 -11.06 34.41
CA ASN A 106 -3.55 -12.02 34.26
C ASN A 106 -4.30 -11.89 32.93
N ALA A 107 -3.56 -11.83 31.81
CA ALA A 107 -4.12 -11.80 30.48
C ALA A 107 -4.16 -13.21 29.85
N THR A 108 -5.08 -13.39 28.91
CA THR A 108 -5.07 -14.51 27.97
C THR A 108 -4.48 -14.01 26.65
N ILE A 109 -3.26 -14.43 26.32
CA ILE A 109 -2.42 -13.79 25.30
C ILE A 109 -2.44 -14.58 23.99
N TRP A 110 -2.66 -13.88 22.88
CA TRP A 110 -2.35 -14.34 21.54
C TRP A 110 -0.98 -13.83 21.12
N VAL A 111 0.01 -14.72 21.05
CA VAL A 111 1.40 -14.33 20.74
C VAL A 111 1.56 -13.85 19.31
N GLY A 112 0.76 -14.41 18.36
CA GLY A 112 0.82 -14.05 16.94
C GLY A 112 1.83 -14.87 16.12
N GLU A 113 2.47 -15.86 16.74
CA GLU A 113 3.33 -16.82 16.03
C GLU A 113 3.14 -18.22 16.61
N PRO A 114 3.41 -19.30 15.84
CA PRO A 114 3.32 -20.66 16.34
C PRO A 114 4.45 -20.94 17.34
N VAL A 115 4.28 -21.97 18.16
CA VAL A 115 5.34 -22.42 19.08
C VAL A 115 6.61 -22.81 18.31
N LYS A 116 7.76 -22.57 18.92
CA LYS A 116 9.05 -22.84 18.30
C LYS A 116 9.19 -24.31 17.89
N GLY A 117 9.61 -24.55 16.66
CA GLY A 117 9.77 -25.89 16.09
C GLY A 117 8.58 -26.37 15.23
N THR A 118 7.51 -25.58 15.14
CA THR A 118 6.42 -25.83 14.18
C THR A 118 6.92 -25.57 12.76
N SER A 119 6.67 -26.51 11.82
CA SER A 119 7.02 -26.31 10.42
C SER A 119 6.07 -25.32 9.73
N ASP A 120 6.47 -24.77 8.58
CA ASP A 120 5.63 -23.84 7.81
C ASP A 120 4.30 -24.48 7.40
N GLU A 121 4.31 -25.75 7.00
CA GLU A 121 3.11 -26.50 6.65
C GLU A 121 2.17 -26.67 7.86
N GLN A 122 2.72 -27.05 9.02
CA GLN A 122 1.98 -27.16 10.27
C GLN A 122 1.42 -25.80 10.71
N SER A 123 2.24 -24.76 10.64
CA SER A 123 1.84 -23.38 10.96
C SER A 123 0.69 -22.94 10.07
N ARG A 124 0.76 -23.22 8.77
CA ARG A 124 -0.30 -22.91 7.83
C ARG A 124 -1.59 -23.69 8.12
N ALA A 125 -1.49 -24.91 8.64
CA ALA A 125 -2.63 -25.68 9.14
C ALA A 125 -3.15 -25.22 10.51
N GLY A 126 -2.56 -24.17 11.12
CA GLY A 126 -2.93 -23.62 12.43
C GLY A 126 -2.33 -24.36 13.62
N ILE A 127 -1.48 -25.37 13.36
CA ILE A 127 -0.80 -26.11 14.44
C ILE A 127 0.23 -25.19 15.10
N GLY A 128 0.33 -25.29 16.42
CA GLY A 128 1.26 -24.47 17.21
C GLY A 128 0.73 -23.09 17.62
N TYR A 129 -0.44 -22.67 17.16
CA TYR A 129 -1.11 -21.47 17.63
C TYR A 129 -2.06 -21.78 18.78
N SER A 130 -1.99 -20.99 19.83
CA SER A 130 -2.91 -21.12 20.98
C SER A 130 -2.97 -19.81 21.79
N TRP A 131 -4.05 -19.66 22.53
CA TRP A 131 -4.16 -18.66 23.57
C TRP A 131 -3.39 -19.13 24.80
N VAL A 132 -2.52 -18.26 25.36
CA VAL A 132 -1.75 -18.54 26.59
C VAL A 132 -2.45 -17.85 27.74
N HIS A 133 -3.04 -18.66 28.62
CA HIS A 133 -3.84 -18.17 29.77
C HIS A 133 -2.98 -17.75 30.95
N GLY A 134 -3.49 -16.78 31.75
CA GLY A 134 -2.93 -16.38 33.03
C GLY A 134 -1.51 -15.80 32.93
N SER A 135 -1.22 -15.08 31.87
CA SER A 135 0.10 -14.52 31.60
C SER A 135 0.16 -13.03 31.87
N ASP A 136 1.34 -12.58 32.25
CA ASP A 136 1.66 -11.19 32.51
C ASP A 136 2.52 -10.60 31.37
N VAL A 137 2.31 -9.32 31.01
CA VAL A 137 3.10 -8.58 30.03
C VAL A 137 3.72 -7.38 30.71
N PHE A 138 5.05 -7.30 30.72
CA PHE A 138 5.76 -6.14 31.24
C PHE A 138 6.23 -5.25 30.09
N ILE A 139 5.86 -3.98 30.16
CA ILE A 139 6.12 -2.94 29.18
C ILE A 139 7.01 -1.88 29.81
N GLU A 140 8.10 -1.55 29.14
CA GLU A 140 9.02 -0.49 29.55
C GLU A 140 9.69 0.14 28.33
N HIS A 141 9.88 1.46 28.35
CA HIS A 141 10.50 2.22 27.28
C HIS A 141 9.82 2.01 25.89
N GLY A 142 8.49 1.86 25.88
CA GLY A 142 7.70 1.64 24.67
C GLY A 142 7.84 0.25 24.05
N LEU A 143 8.45 -0.69 24.77
CA LEU A 143 8.69 -2.06 24.31
C LEU A 143 8.07 -3.09 25.25
N ILE A 144 7.65 -4.21 24.70
CA ILE A 144 7.37 -5.41 25.47
C ILE A 144 8.72 -5.97 25.95
N LYS A 145 8.93 -6.01 27.25
CA LYS A 145 10.18 -6.52 27.87
C LYS A 145 10.08 -7.98 28.29
N LYS A 146 8.93 -8.37 28.84
CA LYS A 146 8.68 -9.74 29.31
C LYS A 146 7.25 -10.17 28.99
N VAL A 147 7.09 -11.46 28.71
CA VAL A 147 5.80 -12.16 28.60
C VAL A 147 5.98 -13.48 29.35
N GLU A 148 5.42 -13.59 30.54
CA GLU A 148 5.63 -14.71 31.46
C GLU A 148 4.33 -15.03 32.19
N GLN A 149 4.17 -16.24 32.74
CA GLN A 149 2.96 -16.61 33.49
C GLN A 149 2.80 -15.82 34.80
N HIS A 150 3.90 -15.42 35.39
CA HIS A 150 3.91 -14.59 36.58
C HIS A 150 5.16 -13.72 36.65
N ILE A 151 4.97 -12.42 36.75
CA ILE A 151 6.05 -11.46 36.90
C ILE A 151 5.99 -10.89 38.34
N ASP A 152 7.06 -11.12 39.11
CA ASP A 152 7.15 -10.63 40.48
C ASP A 152 7.34 -9.10 40.49
N LEU A 153 6.37 -8.39 41.06
CA LEU A 153 6.39 -6.94 41.21
C LEU A 153 7.60 -6.43 42.02
N SER A 154 8.13 -7.24 42.95
CA SER A 154 9.30 -6.85 43.76
C SER A 154 10.57 -6.69 42.91
N THR A 155 10.60 -7.25 41.69
CA THR A 155 11.72 -7.15 40.74
C THR A 155 11.61 -5.93 39.82
N LEU A 156 10.49 -5.20 39.88
CA LEU A 156 10.20 -4.05 39.04
C LEU A 156 10.37 -2.74 39.79
N SER A 157 10.41 -1.63 39.06
CA SER A 157 10.42 -0.31 39.69
C SER A 157 9.16 -0.06 40.51
N SER A 158 9.30 0.60 41.68
CA SER A 158 8.17 0.89 42.59
C SER A 158 7.11 1.81 41.99
N ASP A 159 7.42 2.53 40.93
CA ASP A 159 6.51 3.41 40.19
C ASP A 159 5.83 2.74 38.98
N THR A 160 6.06 1.42 38.79
CA THR A 160 5.42 0.62 37.73
C THR A 160 3.91 0.65 37.89
N LEU A 161 3.20 1.04 36.82
CA LEU A 161 1.74 0.96 36.76
C LEU A 161 1.31 -0.50 36.64
N VAL A 162 0.33 -0.91 37.43
CA VAL A 162 -0.22 -2.25 37.39
C VAL A 162 -1.64 -2.20 36.88
N TRP A 163 -1.92 -2.94 35.82
CA TRP A 163 -3.24 -3.07 35.22
C TRP A 163 -3.65 -4.54 35.16
N ASP A 164 -4.80 -4.90 35.69
CA ASP A 164 -5.30 -6.28 35.72
C ASP A 164 -6.22 -6.53 34.50
N ALA A 165 -5.81 -7.42 33.63
CA ALA A 165 -6.60 -7.83 32.47
C ALA A 165 -7.80 -8.72 32.85
N LYS A 166 -7.87 -9.23 34.10
CA LYS A 166 -8.98 -10.05 34.63
C LYS A 166 -9.25 -11.29 33.76
N GLY A 167 -8.21 -11.92 33.22
CA GLY A 167 -8.30 -13.09 32.35
C GLY A 167 -8.70 -12.77 30.90
N ARG A 168 -8.90 -11.50 30.53
CA ARG A 168 -9.33 -11.08 29.19
C ARG A 168 -8.29 -11.39 28.13
N ARG A 169 -8.77 -11.46 26.89
CA ARG A 169 -7.93 -11.70 25.72
C ARG A 169 -7.09 -10.47 25.39
N LEU A 170 -5.84 -10.73 25.06
CA LEU A 170 -4.84 -9.72 24.73
C LEU A 170 -4.16 -10.10 23.41
N THR A 171 -4.15 -9.16 22.47
CA THR A 171 -3.45 -9.28 21.18
C THR A 171 -2.47 -8.15 21.00
N SER A 172 -1.60 -8.25 19.99
CA SER A 172 -0.96 -7.04 19.44
C SER A 172 -2.01 -6.09 18.88
N GLY A 173 -1.63 -4.81 18.73
CA GLY A 173 -2.45 -3.83 18.04
C GLY A 173 -2.81 -4.26 16.62
N ILE A 174 -4.00 -3.87 16.18
CA ILE A 174 -4.48 -4.10 14.82
C ILE A 174 -3.74 -3.17 13.88
N ILE A 175 -3.38 -3.67 12.70
CA ILE A 175 -2.67 -2.93 11.65
C ILE A 175 -3.55 -2.88 10.41
N ASP A 176 -3.95 -1.68 10.03
CA ASP A 176 -4.68 -1.43 8.79
C ASP A 176 -3.69 -1.05 7.68
N MET A 177 -3.51 -1.97 6.72
CA MET A 177 -2.56 -1.78 5.63
C MET A 177 -3.07 -0.86 4.51
N HIS A 178 -4.30 -0.33 4.63
CA HIS A 178 -4.86 0.60 3.65
C HIS A 178 -5.81 1.58 4.32
N SER A 179 -5.36 2.82 4.43
CA SER A 179 -6.16 3.91 5.01
C SER A 179 -5.82 5.24 4.32
N HIS A 180 -6.80 6.15 4.31
CA HIS A 180 -6.60 7.55 3.92
C HIS A 180 -6.83 8.49 5.11
N SER A 181 -6.80 7.95 6.34
CA SER A 181 -6.94 8.75 7.56
C SER A 181 -5.88 9.84 7.63
N GLY A 182 -6.30 11.05 7.97
CA GLY A 182 -5.44 12.23 8.03
C GLY A 182 -5.25 12.96 6.70
N VAL A 183 -5.31 12.29 5.54
CA VAL A 183 -5.30 12.94 4.20
C VAL A 183 -6.72 13.12 3.64
N ASP A 184 -7.69 12.45 4.24
CA ASP A 184 -9.13 12.66 4.05
C ASP A 184 -9.74 12.83 5.44
N SER A 185 -9.49 14.01 6.03
CA SER A 185 -9.76 14.24 7.45
C SER A 185 -11.16 14.76 7.73
N LEU A 186 -11.71 14.39 8.88
CA LEU A 186 -13.01 14.88 9.34
C LEU A 186 -12.90 16.25 10.04
N PRO A 187 -13.89 17.16 9.80
CA PRO A 187 -15.02 17.02 8.88
C PRO A 187 -14.55 17.03 7.41
N GLU A 188 -15.20 16.21 6.57
CA GLU A 188 -14.92 16.10 5.14
C GLU A 188 -15.31 17.40 4.43
N LEU A 189 -14.33 18.25 4.21
CA LEU A 189 -14.43 19.53 3.52
C LEU A 189 -13.43 19.57 2.37
N SER A 190 -13.73 20.31 1.32
CA SER A 190 -12.85 20.41 0.13
C SER A 190 -11.41 20.85 0.45
N GLY A 191 -11.20 21.56 1.55
CA GLY A 191 -9.86 21.96 2.00
C GLY A 191 -9.12 20.89 2.82
N ASN A 192 -9.74 19.75 3.09
CA ASN A 192 -9.17 18.63 3.83
C ASN A 192 -9.09 17.35 2.98
N ASP A 193 -9.45 17.44 1.70
CA ASP A 193 -9.37 16.34 0.73
C ASP A 193 -8.01 16.41 0.02
N ASP A 194 -7.01 15.80 0.65
CA ASP A 194 -5.63 15.71 0.17
C ASP A 194 -5.28 14.27 -0.30
N THR A 195 -6.32 13.49 -0.62
CA THR A 195 -6.16 12.08 -0.95
C THR A 195 -5.52 11.86 -2.31
N ASN A 196 -5.86 12.67 -3.33
CA ASN A 196 -5.37 12.50 -4.70
C ASN A 196 -4.81 13.81 -5.26
N GLU A 197 -3.62 13.74 -5.86
CA GLU A 197 -3.08 14.84 -6.67
C GLU A 197 -3.45 14.61 -8.14
N LEU A 198 -4.50 15.28 -8.62
CA LEU A 198 -5.07 15.06 -9.95
C LEU A 198 -4.50 15.99 -11.02
N SER A 199 -3.41 16.70 -10.76
CA SER A 199 -2.75 17.56 -11.76
C SER A 199 -2.07 16.76 -12.86
N ASP A 200 -1.64 15.54 -12.58
CA ASP A 200 -1.08 14.58 -13.53
C ASP A 200 -1.51 13.16 -13.13
N ASN A 201 -1.38 12.20 -14.05
CA ASN A 201 -1.65 10.78 -13.78
C ASN A 201 -0.45 10.05 -13.16
N ILE A 202 0.75 10.60 -13.32
CA ILE A 202 2.02 10.04 -12.83
C ILE A 202 2.66 11.03 -11.86
N THR A 203 2.41 10.83 -10.57
CA THR A 203 2.86 11.72 -9.49
C THR A 203 3.71 11.01 -8.44
N PRO A 204 4.80 10.29 -8.81
CA PRO A 204 5.59 9.51 -7.85
C PRO A 204 6.30 10.35 -6.79
N TYR A 205 6.35 11.67 -7.00
CA TYR A 205 7.05 12.66 -6.17
C TYR A 205 6.19 13.26 -5.06
N VAL A 206 4.87 13.08 -5.08
CA VAL A 206 4.01 13.52 -3.97
C VAL A 206 4.06 12.55 -2.81
N ARG A 207 3.74 13.01 -1.59
CA ARG A 207 3.88 12.22 -0.38
C ARG A 207 2.66 12.42 0.53
N SER A 208 2.02 11.35 0.97
CA SER A 208 0.85 11.43 1.86
C SER A 208 1.16 12.16 3.19
N ILE A 209 2.41 12.13 3.64
CA ILE A 209 2.81 12.81 4.88
C ILE A 209 2.69 14.34 4.79
N ASP A 210 2.77 14.92 3.58
CA ASP A 210 2.69 16.37 3.37
C ASP A 210 1.25 16.90 3.49
N GLY A 211 0.24 16.03 3.25
CA GLY A 211 -1.19 16.33 3.45
C GLY A 211 -1.76 15.78 4.76
N LEU A 212 -0.98 15.02 5.53
CA LEU A 212 -1.50 14.34 6.72
C LEU A 212 -1.82 15.34 7.84
N SER A 213 -3.09 15.41 8.23
CA SER A 213 -3.58 16.18 9.37
C SER A 213 -3.50 15.36 10.67
N PRO A 214 -2.59 15.67 11.60
CA PRO A 214 -2.50 14.95 12.86
C PRO A 214 -3.65 15.25 13.83
N ASN A 215 -4.46 16.26 13.53
CA ASN A 215 -5.65 16.64 14.32
C ASN A 215 -6.94 16.03 13.77
N ASP A 216 -6.86 15.11 12.80
CA ASP A 216 -8.02 14.41 12.28
C ASP A 216 -8.74 13.65 13.40
N HIS A 217 -10.01 13.98 13.63
CA HIS A 217 -10.83 13.35 14.65
C HIS A 217 -10.99 11.83 14.44
N GLN A 218 -10.88 11.34 13.21
CA GLN A 218 -10.94 9.92 12.89
C GLN A 218 -9.86 9.12 13.64
N LEU A 219 -8.68 9.70 13.88
CA LEU A 219 -7.57 9.00 14.54
C LEU A 219 -7.94 8.54 15.95
N GLU A 220 -8.73 9.35 16.68
CA GLU A 220 -9.26 8.97 18.01
C GLU A 220 -10.30 7.85 17.90
N VAL A 221 -11.16 7.91 16.88
CA VAL A 221 -12.18 6.88 16.63
C VAL A 221 -11.52 5.58 16.19
N ILE A 222 -10.56 5.62 15.29
CA ILE A 222 -9.85 4.46 14.75
C ILE A 222 -9.15 3.67 15.85
N LYS A 223 -8.39 4.33 16.72
CA LYS A 223 -7.70 3.64 17.82
C LYS A 223 -8.65 3.03 18.85
N SER A 224 -9.89 3.55 18.97
CA SER A 224 -10.90 2.96 19.85
C SER A 224 -11.35 1.57 19.40
N GLY A 225 -11.16 1.23 18.13
CA GLY A 225 -11.34 -0.12 17.59
C GLY A 225 -10.14 -1.05 17.76
N GLY A 226 -9.08 -0.58 18.43
CA GLY A 226 -7.85 -1.36 18.62
C GLY A 226 -6.84 -1.24 17.47
N VAL A 227 -7.11 -0.39 16.49
CA VAL A 227 -6.18 -0.13 15.39
C VAL A 227 -5.10 0.84 15.87
N THR A 228 -3.88 0.35 15.94
CA THR A 228 -2.73 1.12 16.47
C THR A 228 -1.86 1.71 15.38
N THR A 229 -1.90 1.10 14.20
CA THR A 229 -1.00 1.42 13.08
C THR A 229 -1.76 1.36 11.77
N SER A 230 -1.52 2.32 10.88
CA SER A 230 -2.06 2.30 9.51
C SER A 230 -1.01 2.70 8.48
N LEU A 231 -1.08 2.11 7.29
CA LEU A 231 -0.41 2.63 6.10
C LEU A 231 -1.32 3.68 5.46
N VAL A 232 -0.93 4.94 5.54
CA VAL A 232 -1.63 6.05 4.90
C VAL A 232 -1.12 6.22 3.48
N LEU A 233 -1.97 5.89 2.53
CA LEU A 233 -1.70 5.88 1.11
C LEU A 233 -2.30 7.13 0.44
N PRO A 234 -1.71 7.65 -0.64
CA PRO A 234 -2.46 8.42 -1.61
C PRO A 234 -3.62 7.58 -2.17
N GLY A 235 -4.64 8.22 -2.69
CA GLY A 235 -5.79 7.57 -3.30
C GLY A 235 -5.44 6.83 -4.61
N SER A 236 -6.46 6.44 -5.33
CA SER A 236 -6.34 5.66 -6.58
C SER A 236 -6.77 6.43 -7.83
N GLY A 237 -6.83 7.77 -7.74
CA GLY A 237 -7.11 8.65 -8.87
C GLY A 237 -6.00 8.70 -9.92
N ASN A 238 -4.78 8.29 -9.57
CA ASN A 238 -3.58 8.32 -10.41
C ASN A 238 -3.03 6.90 -10.62
N ASN A 239 -2.49 6.60 -11.80
CA ASN A 239 -1.79 5.32 -12.01
C ASN A 239 -0.56 5.18 -11.09
N ILE A 240 0.17 6.29 -10.83
CA ILE A 240 1.20 6.36 -9.82
C ILE A 240 0.89 7.54 -8.91
N GLY A 241 0.35 7.26 -7.72
CA GLY A 241 -0.23 8.26 -6.83
C GLY A 241 0.75 8.89 -5.84
N GLY A 242 1.94 8.33 -5.67
CA GLY A 242 2.95 8.89 -4.77
C GLY A 242 3.32 8.05 -3.56
N GLU A 243 4.19 8.60 -2.71
CA GLU A 243 4.69 7.91 -1.53
C GLU A 243 3.64 7.83 -0.41
N ALA A 244 3.62 6.69 0.26
CA ALA A 244 2.80 6.39 1.42
C ALA A 244 3.64 6.31 2.69
N PHE A 245 2.98 6.42 3.85
CA PHE A 245 3.67 6.42 5.14
C PHE A 245 2.94 5.56 6.15
N VAL A 246 3.68 4.77 6.91
CA VAL A 246 3.13 4.01 8.03
C VAL A 246 3.12 4.91 9.27
N ILE A 247 1.94 5.09 9.86
CA ILE A 247 1.75 5.90 11.06
C ILE A 247 1.24 5.04 12.22
N LYS A 248 1.46 5.52 13.46
CA LYS A 248 0.75 5.07 14.64
C LYS A 248 -0.24 6.12 15.09
N HIS A 249 -1.41 5.70 15.54
CA HIS A 249 -2.51 6.58 15.93
C HIS A 249 -2.34 7.24 17.31
N ALA A 250 -1.14 7.19 17.90
CA ALA A 250 -0.82 7.93 19.11
C ALA A 250 -0.30 9.32 18.74
N ILE A 251 -1.03 10.34 19.15
CA ILE A 251 -0.70 11.76 18.96
C ILE A 251 -0.66 12.43 20.31
N GLY A 252 0.43 13.20 20.59
CA GLY A 252 0.51 14.04 21.76
C GLY A 252 0.25 13.29 23.07
N LYS A 253 -0.68 13.79 23.89
CA LYS A 253 -1.09 13.18 25.14
C LYS A 253 -2.03 11.97 24.92
N PRO A 254 -2.04 10.96 25.79
CA PRO A 254 -1.62 11.00 27.21
C PRO A 254 -0.15 10.72 27.48
N ASP A 255 0.67 10.56 26.47
CA ASP A 255 2.09 10.22 26.62
C ASP A 255 2.98 11.40 27.03
N GLY A 256 2.40 12.53 27.38
CA GLY A 256 3.12 13.74 27.80
C GLY A 256 3.56 14.65 26.68
N ARG A 257 3.37 14.28 25.40
CA ARG A 257 3.64 15.16 24.26
C ARG A 257 2.65 16.33 24.26
N ASN A 258 3.16 17.52 24.07
CA ASN A 258 2.33 18.72 23.89
C ASN A 258 2.21 19.11 22.42
N GLU A 259 3.06 18.52 21.58
CA GLU A 259 3.15 18.82 20.15
C GLU A 259 2.37 17.77 19.37
N THR A 260 1.76 18.22 18.29
CA THR A 260 1.04 17.38 17.37
C THR A 260 1.69 17.57 16.00
N SER A 261 2.31 16.52 15.47
CA SER A 261 3.07 16.57 14.25
C SER A 261 2.90 15.27 13.45
N ALA A 262 2.71 15.39 12.14
CA ALA A 262 2.70 14.23 11.26
C ALA A 262 4.01 13.41 11.36
N ALA A 263 5.15 14.07 11.54
CA ALA A 263 6.44 13.41 11.73
C ALA A 263 6.48 12.54 12.99
N ASP A 264 5.82 12.99 14.08
CA ASP A 264 5.75 12.25 15.33
C ASP A 264 4.84 11.01 15.24
N MET A 265 3.98 10.95 14.23
CA MET A 265 3.12 9.80 13.97
C MET A 265 3.82 8.67 13.21
N LEU A 266 4.97 8.91 12.59
CA LEU A 266 5.68 7.87 11.83
C LEU A 266 5.95 6.63 12.70
N ALA A 267 5.48 5.47 12.24
CA ALA A 267 5.72 4.20 12.92
C ALA A 267 7.20 3.81 12.90
N ASP A 268 7.91 4.21 11.85
CA ASP A 268 9.34 4.00 11.67
C ASP A 268 10.05 5.35 11.43
N PRO A 269 10.42 6.09 12.50
CA PRO A 269 11.09 7.38 12.38
C PRO A 269 12.41 7.32 11.61
N ASP A 270 13.11 6.16 11.64
CA ASP A 270 14.37 5.93 10.93
C ASP A 270 14.15 5.71 9.42
N ARG A 271 12.90 5.55 8.98
CA ARG A 271 12.51 5.36 7.57
C ARG A 271 13.30 4.25 6.88
N ASN A 272 13.40 3.09 7.55
CA ASN A 272 14.09 1.91 6.98
C ASN A 272 13.47 1.48 5.66
N TRP A 273 12.13 1.56 5.53
CA TRP A 273 11.40 1.31 4.30
C TRP A 273 10.65 2.56 3.83
N ARG A 274 10.56 2.70 2.52
CA ARG A 274 9.66 3.63 1.82
C ARG A 274 8.52 2.84 1.21
N TYR A 275 7.41 3.52 0.93
CA TYR A 275 6.20 2.91 0.38
C TYR A 275 5.67 3.79 -0.75
N ILE A 276 5.05 3.17 -1.76
CA ILE A 276 4.41 3.89 -2.86
C ILE A 276 3.05 3.30 -3.18
N LYS A 277 2.08 4.15 -3.52
CA LYS A 277 0.77 3.79 -4.04
C LYS A 277 0.74 3.90 -5.55
N MET A 278 0.19 2.84 -6.16
CA MET A 278 -0.17 2.81 -7.58
C MET A 278 -1.62 2.36 -7.73
N ALA A 279 -2.21 2.58 -8.90
CA ALA A 279 -3.57 2.16 -9.18
C ALA A 279 -3.76 1.80 -10.64
N CYS A 280 -4.65 0.82 -10.90
CA CYS A 280 -5.13 0.44 -12.22
C CYS A 280 -6.65 0.26 -12.21
N GLY A 281 -7.26 0.27 -13.38
CA GLY A 281 -8.67 0.04 -13.56
C GLY A 281 -9.54 1.30 -13.51
N GLU A 282 -10.82 1.13 -13.14
CA GLU A 282 -11.83 2.17 -13.31
C GLU A 282 -11.52 3.48 -12.58
N ASN A 283 -10.82 3.43 -11.44
CA ASN A 283 -10.52 4.63 -10.68
C ASN A 283 -9.56 5.55 -11.43
N ALA A 284 -8.40 5.04 -11.86
CA ALA A 284 -7.42 5.83 -12.61
C ALA A 284 -7.94 6.23 -14.00
N LYS A 285 -8.79 5.41 -14.64
CA LYS A 285 -9.31 5.68 -15.97
C LYS A 285 -10.45 6.70 -16.02
N ARG A 286 -11.48 6.55 -15.21
CA ARG A 286 -12.76 7.22 -15.44
C ARG A 286 -13.44 7.79 -14.20
N VAL A 287 -13.27 7.19 -13.03
CA VAL A 287 -14.02 7.58 -11.85
C VAL A 287 -13.63 8.99 -11.40
N TYR A 288 -12.33 9.29 -11.40
CA TYR A 288 -11.79 10.59 -11.02
C TYR A 288 -11.38 11.44 -12.22
N GLY A 289 -11.00 10.82 -13.34
CA GLY A 289 -10.60 11.52 -14.54
C GLY A 289 -11.78 11.90 -15.44
N ARG A 290 -11.80 13.14 -15.93
CA ARG A 290 -12.64 13.54 -17.05
C ARG A 290 -11.86 13.41 -18.33
N ALA A 291 -12.56 13.14 -19.43
CA ALA A 291 -11.93 13.09 -20.75
C ALA A 291 -11.15 14.36 -21.03
N GLY A 292 -9.83 14.23 -21.22
CA GLY A 292 -8.92 15.34 -21.52
C GLY A 292 -8.44 16.15 -20.30
N GLU A 293 -8.83 15.79 -19.07
CA GLU A 293 -8.41 16.50 -17.85
C GLU A 293 -7.44 15.67 -17.01
N ALA A 294 -7.68 14.39 -16.82
CA ALA A 294 -6.78 13.50 -16.06
C ALA A 294 -7.03 12.03 -16.42
N GLY A 295 -6.00 11.22 -16.30
CA GLY A 295 -6.03 9.78 -16.48
C GLY A 295 -6.17 9.28 -17.91
N PRO A 296 -5.78 8.03 -18.18
CA PRO A 296 -5.96 7.38 -19.46
C PRO A 296 -7.43 6.95 -19.66
N PHE A 297 -7.86 6.84 -20.93
CA PHE A 297 -9.20 6.40 -21.28
C PHE A 297 -9.39 4.88 -21.23
N SER A 298 -8.31 4.13 -21.24
CA SER A 298 -8.36 2.67 -21.39
C SER A 298 -7.18 2.01 -20.70
N ARG A 299 -7.30 0.70 -20.44
CA ARG A 299 -6.21 -0.14 -19.96
C ARG A 299 -4.98 -0.12 -20.86
N LEU A 300 -5.16 0.12 -22.15
CA LEU A 300 -4.04 0.32 -23.09
C LEU A 300 -3.24 1.56 -22.72
N GLY A 301 -3.93 2.65 -22.38
CA GLY A 301 -3.32 3.88 -21.91
C GLY A 301 -2.67 3.72 -20.55
N GLU A 302 -3.31 3.05 -19.58
CA GLU A 302 -2.72 2.75 -18.28
C GLU A 302 -1.41 1.98 -18.41
N SER A 303 -1.40 0.92 -19.22
CA SER A 303 -0.19 0.14 -19.48
C SER A 303 0.92 0.99 -20.11
N TRP A 304 0.57 1.92 -21.00
CA TRP A 304 1.52 2.89 -21.55
C TRP A 304 2.10 3.79 -20.46
N GLU A 305 1.26 4.38 -19.60
CA GLU A 305 1.69 5.28 -18.52
C GLU A 305 2.67 4.58 -17.56
N PHE A 306 2.35 3.36 -17.11
CA PHE A 306 3.26 2.57 -16.28
C PHE A 306 4.59 2.31 -16.97
N ARG A 307 4.56 1.81 -18.23
CA ARG A 307 5.78 1.47 -18.97
C ARG A 307 6.62 2.70 -19.25
N HIS A 308 5.98 3.82 -19.60
CA HIS A 308 6.68 5.08 -19.84
C HIS A 308 7.37 5.58 -18.58
N ALA A 309 6.67 5.65 -17.46
CA ALA A 309 7.23 6.09 -16.17
C ALA A 309 8.40 5.21 -15.71
N PHE A 310 8.25 3.88 -15.78
CA PHE A 310 9.32 2.96 -15.42
C PHE A 310 10.49 3.00 -16.40
N GLU A 311 10.27 3.28 -17.67
CA GLU A 311 11.36 3.50 -18.63
C GLU A 311 12.18 4.75 -18.29
N GLN A 312 11.52 5.87 -17.94
CA GLN A 312 12.21 7.09 -17.48
C GLN A 312 13.00 6.83 -16.20
N ALA A 313 12.37 6.19 -15.21
CA ALA A 313 13.05 5.79 -13.98
C ALA A 313 14.26 4.88 -14.24
N ALA A 314 14.16 3.94 -15.18
CA ALA A 314 15.27 3.08 -15.56
C ALA A 314 16.40 3.83 -16.27
N LYS A 315 16.10 4.87 -17.07
CA LYS A 315 17.11 5.77 -17.65
C LYS A 315 17.83 6.55 -16.53
N TYR A 316 17.06 7.08 -15.59
CA TYR A 316 17.59 7.80 -14.44
C TYR A 316 18.51 6.89 -13.59
N VAL A 317 18.08 5.68 -13.26
CA VAL A 317 18.90 4.68 -12.55
C VAL A 317 20.22 4.42 -13.27
N ARG A 318 20.17 4.18 -14.59
CA ARG A 318 21.40 3.95 -15.39
C ARG A 318 22.33 5.14 -15.36
N SER A 319 21.81 6.37 -15.52
CA SER A 319 22.64 7.57 -15.48
C SER A 319 23.36 7.76 -14.15
N GLN A 320 22.71 7.42 -13.03
CA GLN A 320 23.34 7.41 -11.71
C GLN A 320 24.39 6.32 -11.58
N ASP A 321 24.09 5.09 -12.03
CA ASP A 321 25.01 3.97 -11.93
C ASP A 321 26.28 4.20 -12.78
N ASP A 322 26.10 4.76 -14.00
CA ASP A 322 27.20 5.13 -14.89
C ASP A 322 28.08 6.22 -14.25
N TRP A 323 27.47 7.27 -13.66
CA TRP A 323 28.20 8.30 -12.96
C TRP A 323 28.98 7.74 -11.76
N CYS A 324 28.35 6.92 -10.94
CA CYS A 324 29.00 6.29 -9.79
C CYS A 324 30.18 5.41 -10.20
N ALA A 325 30.00 4.59 -11.24
CA ALA A 325 31.06 3.74 -11.75
C ALA A 325 32.22 4.57 -12.33
N TYR A 326 31.91 5.64 -13.05
CA TYR A 326 32.91 6.55 -13.60
C TYR A 326 33.68 7.27 -12.50
N ALA A 327 32.99 7.84 -11.50
CA ALA A 327 33.61 8.53 -10.37
C ALA A 327 34.52 7.61 -9.53
N GLU A 328 34.09 6.36 -9.32
CA GLU A 328 34.92 5.33 -8.66
C GLU A 328 36.17 4.99 -9.48
N ALA A 329 36.09 4.97 -10.81
CA ALA A 329 37.18 4.58 -11.69
C ALA A 329 38.25 5.67 -11.87
N VAL A 330 37.82 6.96 -11.99
CA VAL A 330 38.73 8.06 -12.33
C VAL A 330 39.17 8.92 -11.13
N GLY A 331 38.46 8.79 -10.01
CA GLY A 331 38.57 9.67 -8.84
C GLY A 331 37.77 10.96 -8.98
N ILE A 332 37.22 11.46 -7.85
CA ILE A 332 36.29 12.60 -7.81
C ILE A 332 36.89 13.90 -8.36
N GLU A 333 38.20 14.05 -8.30
CA GLU A 333 38.91 15.21 -8.83
C GLU A 333 38.94 15.27 -10.36
N ASN A 334 38.60 14.16 -11.03
CA ASN A 334 38.63 14.04 -12.48
C ASN A 334 37.22 13.94 -13.11
N VAL A 335 36.15 13.98 -12.31
CA VAL A 335 34.79 14.02 -12.84
C VAL A 335 34.41 15.44 -13.29
N ASP A 336 33.56 15.56 -14.30
CA ASP A 336 33.16 16.79 -14.96
C ASP A 336 31.70 17.21 -14.67
N SER A 337 30.96 16.40 -13.89
CA SER A 337 29.56 16.63 -13.53
C SER A 337 29.28 16.11 -12.13
N TYR A 338 28.18 16.57 -11.53
CA TYR A 338 27.62 16.00 -10.31
C TYR A 338 26.75 14.77 -10.61
N LEU A 339 26.48 13.96 -9.57
CA LEU A 339 25.53 12.85 -9.65
C LEU A 339 24.17 13.35 -10.17
N PRO A 340 23.59 12.70 -11.19
CA PRO A 340 22.25 13.05 -11.67
C PRO A 340 21.20 12.98 -10.57
N GLN A 341 20.40 14.04 -10.45
CA GLN A 341 19.30 14.16 -9.48
C GLN A 341 18.05 14.64 -10.18
N GLU A 342 17.00 13.83 -10.18
CA GLU A 342 15.70 14.13 -10.77
C GLU A 342 14.61 13.70 -9.79
N ILE A 343 14.03 14.66 -9.07
CA ILE A 343 13.02 14.40 -8.03
C ILE A 343 11.80 13.67 -8.60
N GLU A 344 11.47 13.93 -9.85
CA GLU A 344 10.35 13.31 -10.55
C GLU A 344 10.48 11.78 -10.63
N TRP A 345 11.70 11.26 -10.82
CA TRP A 345 11.95 9.83 -11.03
C TRP A 345 12.64 9.14 -9.83
N GLU A 346 12.96 9.89 -8.78
CA GLU A 346 13.73 9.39 -7.65
C GLU A 346 13.03 8.22 -6.96
N THR A 347 11.74 8.36 -6.64
CA THR A 347 10.98 7.29 -5.95
C THR A 347 10.84 6.04 -6.82
N LEU A 348 10.58 6.20 -8.12
CA LEU A 348 10.51 5.04 -9.03
C LEU A 348 11.89 4.41 -9.26
N GLY A 349 12.95 5.21 -9.30
CA GLY A 349 14.33 4.70 -9.30
C GLY A 349 14.62 3.84 -8.06
N ALA A 350 14.17 4.29 -6.89
CA ALA A 350 14.28 3.53 -5.65
C ALA A 350 13.40 2.24 -5.67
N VAL A 351 12.23 2.25 -6.34
CA VAL A 351 11.43 1.02 -6.60
C VAL A 351 12.25 0.02 -7.42
N LEU A 352 12.87 0.45 -8.52
CA LEU A 352 13.70 -0.42 -9.36
C LEU A 352 14.93 -0.97 -8.62
N ARG A 353 15.43 -0.24 -7.63
CA ARG A 353 16.52 -0.70 -6.74
C ARG A 353 16.05 -1.63 -5.62
N GLY A 354 14.73 -1.86 -5.49
CA GLY A 354 14.13 -2.67 -4.42
C GLY A 354 14.16 -2.01 -3.04
N GLN A 355 14.13 -0.68 -2.99
CA GLN A 355 14.19 0.13 -1.77
C GLN A 355 12.82 0.66 -1.33
N VAL A 356 11.77 0.42 -2.12
CA VAL A 356 10.40 0.90 -1.89
C VAL A 356 9.42 -0.26 -1.97
N HIS A 357 8.51 -0.35 -1.03
CA HIS A 357 7.41 -1.30 -1.03
C HIS A 357 6.24 -0.79 -1.87
N VAL A 358 5.94 -1.48 -2.96
CA VAL A 358 4.85 -1.13 -3.88
C VAL A 358 3.53 -1.72 -3.39
N ASN A 359 2.51 -0.87 -3.28
CA ASN A 359 1.13 -1.19 -2.96
C ASN A 359 0.24 -0.68 -4.09
N THR A 360 -0.60 -1.52 -4.65
CA THR A 360 -1.37 -1.16 -5.84
C THR A 360 -2.83 -1.54 -5.75
N HIS A 361 -3.68 -0.60 -6.11
CA HIS A 361 -5.12 -0.77 -6.29
C HIS A 361 -5.37 -1.40 -7.66
N CYS A 362 -5.89 -2.63 -7.73
CA CYS A 362 -6.35 -3.27 -8.96
C CYS A 362 -7.45 -4.28 -8.65
N TYR A 363 -8.60 -4.17 -9.31
CA TYR A 363 -9.75 -5.05 -9.07
C TYR A 363 -9.78 -6.26 -10.01
N THR A 364 -9.64 -6.01 -11.32
CA THR A 364 -10.02 -6.98 -12.35
C THR A 364 -8.86 -7.86 -12.80
N ILE A 365 -9.19 -9.04 -13.32
CA ILE A 365 -8.20 -9.98 -13.86
C ILE A 365 -7.29 -9.33 -14.91
N PRO A 366 -7.82 -8.57 -15.91
CA PRO A 366 -6.94 -7.92 -16.90
C PRO A 366 -5.95 -6.93 -16.28
N ASP A 367 -6.36 -6.20 -15.24
CA ASP A 367 -5.49 -5.25 -14.54
C ASP A 367 -4.41 -5.97 -13.73
N LEU A 368 -4.80 -7.03 -13.01
CA LEU A 368 -3.88 -7.86 -12.24
C LEU A 368 -2.82 -8.51 -13.15
N GLU A 369 -3.23 -9.06 -14.29
CA GLU A 369 -2.33 -9.69 -15.24
C GLU A 369 -1.36 -8.69 -15.87
N ALA A 370 -1.87 -7.54 -16.36
CA ALA A 370 -1.05 -6.49 -16.93
C ALA A 370 -0.03 -5.94 -15.92
N PHE A 371 -0.47 -5.72 -14.66
CA PHE A 371 0.44 -5.23 -13.62
C PHE A 371 1.52 -6.25 -13.25
N VAL A 372 1.16 -7.54 -13.16
CA VAL A 372 2.13 -8.62 -12.96
C VAL A 372 3.14 -8.68 -14.12
N ASP A 373 2.69 -8.48 -15.35
CA ASP A 373 3.60 -8.40 -16.52
C ASP A 373 4.56 -7.21 -16.40
N HIS A 374 4.11 -6.04 -15.91
CA HIS A 374 5.00 -4.90 -15.64
C HIS A 374 6.04 -5.23 -14.55
N THR A 375 5.67 -5.98 -13.49
CA THR A 375 6.65 -6.41 -12.49
C THR A 375 7.75 -7.27 -13.11
N ASN A 376 7.40 -8.12 -14.06
CA ASN A 376 8.34 -8.99 -14.78
C ASN A 376 9.17 -8.23 -15.83
N GLU A 377 8.60 -7.22 -16.48
CA GLU A 377 9.31 -6.37 -17.45
C GLU A 377 10.37 -5.52 -16.74
N PHE A 378 10.01 -4.84 -15.64
CA PHE A 378 10.87 -3.87 -14.97
C PHE A 378 11.57 -4.40 -13.70
N LYS A 379 11.31 -5.63 -13.28
CA LYS A 379 11.98 -6.31 -12.16
C LYS A 379 11.77 -5.64 -10.79
N PHE A 380 10.54 -5.27 -10.46
CA PHE A 380 10.18 -4.79 -9.13
C PHE A 380 9.11 -5.66 -8.47
N ALA A 381 9.11 -5.70 -7.13
CA ALA A 381 8.19 -6.51 -6.35
C ALA A 381 6.98 -5.70 -5.86
N VAL A 382 5.78 -6.32 -5.91
CA VAL A 382 4.56 -5.79 -5.28
C VAL A 382 4.37 -6.43 -3.92
N ARG A 383 4.07 -5.64 -2.89
CA ARG A 383 3.81 -6.15 -1.53
C ARG A 383 2.38 -6.62 -1.35
N ALA A 384 1.42 -5.82 -1.87
CA ALA A 384 0.01 -6.18 -1.87
C ALA A 384 -0.75 -5.56 -3.05
N PHE A 385 -1.70 -6.31 -3.57
CA PHE A 385 -2.81 -5.79 -4.35
C PHE A 385 -3.95 -5.45 -3.40
N HIS A 386 -4.45 -4.20 -3.47
CA HIS A 386 -5.42 -3.67 -2.53
C HIS A 386 -6.84 -3.78 -3.04
N HIS A 387 -7.78 -4.16 -2.14
CA HIS A 387 -9.18 -4.50 -2.41
C HIS A 387 -9.35 -5.27 -3.74
N ALA A 388 -8.39 -6.16 -3.97
CA ALA A 388 -8.22 -6.90 -5.22
C ALA A 388 -9.21 -8.09 -5.29
N HIS A 389 -10.48 -7.75 -5.48
CA HIS A 389 -11.62 -8.66 -5.28
C HIS A 389 -11.68 -9.84 -6.25
N GLN A 390 -10.95 -9.80 -7.38
CA GLN A 390 -10.89 -10.92 -8.33
C GLN A 390 -9.66 -11.82 -8.18
N THR A 391 -8.75 -11.53 -7.24
CA THR A 391 -7.51 -12.33 -7.05
C THR A 391 -7.78 -13.79 -6.70
N TYR A 392 -8.88 -14.10 -6.02
CA TYR A 392 -9.25 -15.47 -5.68
C TYR A 392 -9.57 -16.34 -6.90
N LEU A 393 -9.94 -15.73 -8.03
CA LEU A 393 -10.19 -16.44 -9.29
C LEU A 393 -8.89 -16.80 -10.03
N VAL A 394 -7.81 -16.09 -9.75
CA VAL A 394 -6.55 -16.15 -10.51
C VAL A 394 -5.32 -16.20 -9.60
N PRO A 395 -5.27 -17.08 -8.59
CA PRO A 395 -4.14 -17.15 -7.67
C PRO A 395 -2.81 -17.41 -8.40
N GLU A 396 -2.84 -18.10 -9.55
CA GLU A 396 -1.65 -18.38 -10.35
C GLU A 396 -1.07 -17.15 -11.04
N ILE A 397 -1.87 -16.11 -11.31
CA ILE A 397 -1.36 -14.83 -11.83
C ILE A 397 -0.49 -14.17 -10.77
N LEU A 398 -0.95 -14.11 -9.51
CA LEU A 398 -0.19 -13.50 -8.42
C LEU A 398 1.15 -14.22 -8.19
N LYS A 399 1.17 -15.56 -8.32
CA LYS A 399 2.38 -16.36 -8.16
C LYS A 399 3.42 -16.10 -9.26
N ARG A 400 3.03 -15.52 -10.39
CA ARG A 400 3.94 -15.13 -11.48
C ARG A 400 4.58 -13.76 -11.29
N ALA A 401 4.13 -12.97 -10.31
CA ALA A 401 4.70 -11.64 -10.04
C ALA A 401 6.20 -11.76 -9.70
N TRP A 402 6.99 -10.81 -10.20
CA TRP A 402 8.42 -10.77 -9.91
C TRP A 402 8.66 -10.48 -8.43
N GLY A 403 9.62 -11.20 -7.82
CA GLY A 403 10.04 -11.05 -6.43
C GLY A 403 10.21 -12.39 -5.72
N ASP A 404 10.67 -12.34 -4.46
CA ASP A 404 10.97 -13.53 -3.65
C ASP A 404 9.71 -14.23 -3.11
N SER A 405 8.57 -13.55 -3.13
CA SER A 405 7.29 -14.09 -2.66
C SER A 405 6.12 -13.44 -3.42
N PRO A 406 5.02 -14.18 -3.63
CA PRO A 406 3.81 -13.62 -4.22
C PRO A 406 3.28 -12.42 -3.42
N PRO A 407 2.68 -11.40 -4.06
CA PRO A 407 2.02 -10.33 -3.37
C PRO A 407 0.86 -10.84 -2.51
N ALA A 408 0.57 -10.13 -1.42
CA ALA A 408 -0.64 -10.35 -0.65
C ALA A 408 -1.86 -9.80 -1.40
N SER A 409 -3.05 -10.30 -1.06
CA SER A 409 -4.32 -9.69 -1.46
C SER A 409 -4.94 -9.01 -0.24
N ALA A 410 -5.00 -7.68 -0.26
CA ALA A 410 -5.74 -6.91 0.71
C ALA A 410 -7.21 -6.85 0.27
N LEU A 411 -8.14 -7.22 1.14
CA LEU A 411 -9.54 -7.50 0.82
C LEU A 411 -10.48 -6.78 1.77
N PHE A 412 -11.73 -6.62 1.34
CA PHE A 412 -12.90 -6.51 2.22
C PHE A 412 -13.55 -7.89 2.34
N ALA A 413 -14.20 -8.14 3.47
CA ALA A 413 -14.83 -9.45 3.70
C ALA A 413 -16.14 -9.60 2.91
N ASP A 414 -17.01 -8.60 2.97
CA ASP A 414 -18.34 -8.62 2.35
C ASP A 414 -18.84 -7.25 1.83
N ASN A 415 -18.04 -6.19 2.01
CA ASN A 415 -18.43 -4.83 1.58
C ASN A 415 -17.82 -4.45 0.22
N MET A 416 -17.76 -5.38 -0.73
CA MET A 416 -17.03 -5.21 -1.97
C MET A 416 -17.89 -4.75 -3.16
N TRP A 417 -19.23 -4.87 -3.08
CA TRP A 417 -20.12 -4.63 -4.24
C TRP A 417 -20.54 -3.17 -4.42
N TYR A 418 -19.65 -2.24 -4.23
CA TYR A 418 -19.93 -0.80 -4.31
C TYR A 418 -19.46 -0.14 -5.61
N LYS A 419 -18.69 -0.86 -6.44
CA LYS A 419 -18.15 -0.42 -7.74
C LYS A 419 -18.34 -1.48 -8.81
N ALA A 420 -18.33 -1.06 -10.09
CA ALA A 420 -18.53 -1.96 -11.22
C ALA A 420 -17.45 -3.04 -11.31
N GLU A 421 -16.19 -2.70 -11.11
CA GLU A 421 -15.07 -3.65 -11.20
C GLU A 421 -14.94 -4.53 -9.95
N ALA A 422 -15.55 -4.15 -8.84
CA ALA A 422 -15.58 -4.95 -7.60
C ALA A 422 -16.75 -5.96 -7.56
N TYR A 423 -17.66 -5.90 -8.54
CA TYR A 423 -18.91 -6.68 -8.56
C TYR A 423 -18.72 -8.21 -8.49
N ILE A 424 -17.62 -8.74 -8.99
CA ILE A 424 -17.32 -10.19 -8.98
C ILE A 424 -16.51 -10.58 -7.71
N GLY A 425 -16.64 -9.84 -6.62
CA GLY A 425 -16.04 -10.20 -5.35
C GLY A 425 -16.71 -11.40 -4.71
N SER A 426 -16.04 -12.06 -3.76
CA SER A 426 -16.56 -13.18 -2.99
C SER A 426 -16.15 -13.08 -1.54
N GLU A 427 -17.09 -13.33 -0.62
CA GLU A 427 -16.85 -13.42 0.81
C GLU A 427 -15.85 -14.53 1.16
N TYR A 428 -15.76 -15.55 0.32
CA TYR A 428 -14.83 -16.68 0.47
C TYR A 428 -13.44 -16.40 -0.09
N ALA A 429 -13.20 -15.21 -0.66
CA ALA A 429 -11.94 -14.89 -1.35
C ALA A 429 -10.71 -15.12 -0.45
N GLY A 430 -10.75 -14.66 0.81
CA GLY A 430 -9.65 -14.86 1.75
C GLY A 430 -9.33 -16.32 2.03
N LYS A 431 -10.36 -17.15 2.21
CA LYS A 431 -10.20 -18.61 2.37
C LYS A 431 -9.56 -19.24 1.14
N ILE A 432 -10.09 -18.95 -0.06
CA ILE A 432 -9.60 -19.52 -1.32
C ILE A 432 -8.14 -19.12 -1.56
N LEU A 433 -7.78 -17.86 -1.35
CA LEU A 433 -6.40 -17.39 -1.46
C LEU A 433 -5.48 -18.09 -0.47
N TYR A 434 -5.92 -18.23 0.77
CA TYR A 434 -5.16 -18.92 1.80
C TYR A 434 -4.91 -20.40 1.45
N GLU A 435 -5.94 -21.12 1.00
CA GLU A 435 -5.83 -22.52 0.54
C GLU A 435 -4.90 -22.67 -0.67
N ASN A 436 -4.78 -21.64 -1.50
CA ASN A 436 -3.84 -21.59 -2.64
C ASN A 436 -2.42 -21.12 -2.28
N GLY A 437 -2.08 -20.99 -1.01
CA GLY A 437 -0.73 -20.62 -0.59
C GLY A 437 -0.45 -19.12 -0.57
N LEU A 438 -1.46 -18.26 -0.82
CA LEU A 438 -1.35 -16.82 -0.79
C LEU A 438 -1.70 -16.24 0.58
N THR A 439 -1.44 -14.94 0.77
CA THR A 439 -1.66 -14.24 2.04
C THR A 439 -2.85 -13.28 1.90
N PRO A 440 -4.02 -13.56 2.49
CA PRO A 440 -5.08 -12.58 2.61
C PRO A 440 -4.75 -11.59 3.73
N ILE A 441 -5.07 -10.31 3.51
CA ILE A 441 -5.03 -9.22 4.49
C ILE A 441 -6.40 -8.54 4.45
N TYR A 442 -6.94 -8.12 5.59
CA TYR A 442 -8.17 -7.34 5.62
C TYR A 442 -7.85 -5.89 5.96
N VAL A 443 -8.50 -4.97 5.24
CA VAL A 443 -8.22 -3.53 5.26
C VAL A 443 -9.52 -2.73 5.30
N SER A 444 -9.42 -1.44 5.63
CA SER A 444 -10.58 -0.55 5.63
C SER A 444 -10.73 0.27 4.35
N ASP A 445 -9.62 0.67 3.71
CA ASP A 445 -9.67 1.73 2.69
C ASP A 445 -10.42 2.97 3.23
N ASN A 446 -10.19 3.28 4.53
CA ASN A 446 -10.91 4.38 5.20
C ASN A 446 -10.86 5.66 4.36
N PRO A 447 -12.00 6.30 4.05
CA PRO A 447 -13.32 6.17 4.68
C PRO A 447 -14.29 5.18 4.01
N VAL A 448 -13.88 4.40 3.01
CA VAL A 448 -14.77 3.41 2.35
C VAL A 448 -15.38 2.46 3.36
N LEU A 449 -14.57 1.86 4.23
CA LEU A 449 -15.00 1.23 5.47
C LEU A 449 -14.41 2.03 6.63
N ASN A 450 -15.14 2.13 7.73
CA ASN A 450 -14.60 2.76 8.92
C ASN A 450 -13.45 1.92 9.49
N ALA A 451 -12.24 2.46 9.52
CA ALA A 451 -11.04 1.78 9.99
C ALA A 451 -11.16 1.27 11.45
N GLN A 452 -11.98 1.91 12.30
CA GLN A 452 -12.33 1.40 13.63
C GLN A 452 -12.80 -0.05 13.60
N HIS A 453 -13.39 -0.48 12.48
CA HIS A 453 -14.03 -1.79 12.34
C HIS A 453 -13.23 -2.80 11.51
N VAL A 454 -11.97 -2.51 11.20
CA VAL A 454 -11.15 -3.42 10.37
C VAL A 454 -11.01 -4.82 10.98
N LEU A 455 -11.06 -4.95 12.31
CA LEU A 455 -11.11 -6.25 12.97
C LEU A 455 -12.35 -7.07 12.58
N PHE A 456 -13.48 -6.41 12.35
CA PHE A 456 -14.71 -7.11 11.97
C PHE A 456 -14.63 -7.69 10.56
N GLU A 457 -13.79 -7.12 9.67
CA GLU A 457 -13.51 -7.74 8.38
C GLU A 457 -12.78 -9.09 8.57
N ALA A 458 -11.80 -9.16 9.47
CA ALA A 458 -11.16 -10.43 9.83
C ALA A 458 -12.13 -11.41 10.52
N ALA A 459 -13.04 -10.92 11.39
CA ALA A 459 -14.05 -11.75 12.05
C ALA A 459 -15.05 -12.34 11.04
N LYS A 460 -15.51 -11.54 10.07
CA LYS A 460 -16.36 -12.02 8.97
C LYS A 460 -15.64 -13.06 8.12
N ALA A 461 -14.37 -12.81 7.77
CA ALA A 461 -13.57 -13.75 7.01
C ALA A 461 -13.42 -15.11 7.73
N PHE A 462 -13.25 -15.08 9.06
CA PHE A 462 -13.31 -16.29 9.88
C PHE A 462 -14.67 -16.98 9.75
N GLY A 463 -15.77 -16.23 9.81
CA GLY A 463 -17.12 -16.73 9.58
C GLY A 463 -17.30 -17.36 8.19
N TYR A 464 -16.61 -16.85 7.17
CA TYR A 464 -16.58 -17.40 5.80
C TYR A 464 -15.52 -18.49 5.59
N GLY A 465 -14.93 -18.99 6.68
CA GLY A 465 -14.10 -20.19 6.68
C GLY A 465 -12.60 -19.97 6.52
N LEU A 466 -12.10 -18.73 6.63
CA LEU A 466 -10.67 -18.50 6.82
C LEU A 466 -10.26 -19.04 8.21
N PRO A 467 -9.19 -19.85 8.36
CA PRO A 467 -8.78 -20.37 9.66
C PRO A 467 -8.56 -19.27 10.70
N TYR A 468 -8.92 -19.53 11.96
CA TYR A 468 -8.87 -18.57 13.08
C TYR A 468 -7.52 -17.81 13.17
N HIS A 469 -6.40 -18.57 13.17
CA HIS A 469 -5.07 -17.98 13.24
C HIS A 469 -4.74 -17.11 12.02
N ALA A 470 -5.22 -17.49 10.83
CA ALA A 470 -5.03 -16.72 9.60
C ALA A 470 -5.90 -15.45 9.60
N ALA A 471 -7.12 -15.52 10.15
CA ALA A 471 -8.00 -14.37 10.30
C ALA A 471 -7.40 -13.32 11.26
N LEU A 472 -6.88 -13.72 12.42
CA LEU A 472 -6.15 -12.79 13.30
C LEU A 472 -4.86 -12.28 12.65
N ALA A 473 -4.12 -13.15 11.97
CA ALA A 473 -2.91 -12.76 11.26
C ALA A 473 -3.18 -11.72 10.17
N SER A 474 -4.34 -11.78 9.50
CA SER A 474 -4.69 -10.89 8.39
C SER A 474 -4.80 -9.41 8.77
N VAL A 475 -4.94 -9.09 10.07
CA VAL A 475 -5.01 -7.73 10.60
C VAL A 475 -3.91 -7.43 11.64
N THR A 476 -2.94 -8.34 11.81
CA THR A 476 -1.83 -8.18 12.77
C THR A 476 -0.48 -8.51 12.12
N THR A 477 -0.10 -9.78 12.07
CA THR A 477 1.22 -10.23 11.60
C THR A 477 1.40 -10.11 10.09
N ALA A 478 0.39 -10.44 9.30
CA ALA A 478 0.49 -10.40 7.84
C ALA A 478 0.72 -8.97 7.31
N PRO A 479 -0.07 -7.94 7.70
CA PRO A 479 0.23 -6.57 7.31
C PRO A 479 1.58 -6.09 7.85
N ALA A 480 1.97 -6.43 9.09
CA ALA A 480 3.27 -6.08 9.62
C ALA A 480 4.43 -6.61 8.75
N GLU A 481 4.34 -7.87 8.32
CA GLU A 481 5.34 -8.50 7.45
C GLU A 481 5.37 -7.87 6.06
N ARG A 482 4.21 -7.55 5.48
CA ARG A 482 4.15 -6.88 4.17
C ARG A 482 4.66 -5.44 4.20
N LEU A 483 4.55 -4.77 5.34
CA LEU A 483 5.15 -3.46 5.57
C LEU A 483 6.66 -3.51 5.89
N GLY A 484 7.26 -4.70 6.00
CA GLY A 484 8.67 -4.85 6.41
C GLY A 484 8.91 -4.55 7.90
N LEU A 485 7.83 -4.51 8.70
CA LEU A 485 7.87 -4.22 10.14
C LEU A 485 7.58 -5.46 11.01
N GLY A 486 7.40 -6.64 10.41
CA GLY A 486 6.99 -7.87 11.09
C GLY A 486 8.00 -8.43 12.11
N LYS A 487 9.23 -7.89 12.15
CA LYS A 487 10.22 -8.23 13.17
C LYS A 487 10.11 -7.36 14.44
N ARG A 488 9.18 -6.38 14.46
CA ARG A 488 8.95 -5.51 15.61
C ARG A 488 7.48 -5.14 15.89
N LEU A 489 6.56 -5.41 14.95
CA LEU A 489 5.11 -5.18 15.07
C LEU A 489 4.33 -6.47 14.82
N GLY A 490 3.07 -6.49 15.25
CA GLY A 490 2.10 -7.54 14.97
C GLY A 490 2.17 -8.77 15.88
N LYS A 491 3.05 -8.79 16.89
CA LYS A 491 3.20 -9.92 17.83
C LYS A 491 3.34 -9.42 19.28
N VAL A 492 2.89 -10.25 20.22
CA VAL A 492 3.08 -10.00 21.67
C VAL A 492 4.33 -10.77 22.12
N LYS A 493 5.50 -10.13 22.04
CA LYS A 493 6.77 -10.79 22.19
C LYS A 493 7.84 -9.82 22.73
N PRO A 494 8.78 -10.28 23.58
CA PRO A 494 9.88 -9.43 24.04
C PRO A 494 10.67 -8.79 22.90
N GLY A 495 10.92 -7.49 23.02
CA GLY A 495 11.60 -6.66 22.01
C GLY A 495 10.67 -6.02 20.99
N PHE A 496 9.42 -6.46 20.87
CA PHE A 496 8.42 -5.83 20.00
C PHE A 496 7.92 -4.52 20.58
N ASP A 497 7.43 -3.63 19.71
CA ASP A 497 6.77 -2.41 20.12
C ASP A 497 5.55 -2.78 20.99
N ALA A 498 5.34 -2.03 22.05
CA ALA A 498 4.24 -2.28 22.99
C ALA A 498 2.92 -1.70 22.46
N ASP A 499 2.50 -2.15 21.28
CA ASP A 499 1.19 -1.92 20.70
C ASP A 499 0.30 -3.11 21.06
N ILE A 500 -0.58 -2.91 22.02
CA ILE A 500 -1.33 -3.99 22.67
C ILE A 500 -2.79 -3.59 22.83
N VAL A 501 -3.68 -4.56 22.63
CA VAL A 501 -5.12 -4.40 22.84
C VAL A 501 -5.63 -5.48 23.77
N VAL A 502 -6.36 -5.09 24.81
CA VAL A 502 -7.13 -6.00 25.65
C VAL A 502 -8.60 -5.91 25.28
N TRP A 503 -9.20 -7.06 25.00
CA TRP A 503 -10.56 -7.20 24.47
C TRP A 503 -11.55 -7.65 25.54
N ASP A 504 -12.79 -7.19 25.45
CA ASP A 504 -13.88 -7.63 26.32
C ASP A 504 -14.37 -9.05 26.03
N SER A 505 -14.14 -9.53 24.79
CA SER A 505 -14.55 -10.84 24.31
C SER A 505 -13.52 -11.42 23.32
N ASP A 506 -13.84 -12.52 22.64
CA ASP A 506 -12.99 -13.01 21.55
C ASP A 506 -12.88 -11.95 20.44
N PRO A 507 -11.67 -11.53 20.01
CA PRO A 507 -11.53 -10.49 18.99
C PRO A 507 -12.21 -10.83 17.66
N LEU A 508 -12.37 -12.12 17.32
CA LEU A 508 -13.12 -12.54 16.14
C LEU A 508 -14.61 -12.83 16.42
N SER A 509 -15.13 -12.46 17.60
CA SER A 509 -16.57 -12.50 17.86
C SER A 509 -17.26 -11.22 17.40
N ALA A 510 -18.56 -11.35 17.06
CA ALA A 510 -19.35 -10.19 16.68
C ALA A 510 -19.42 -9.17 17.83
N GLY A 511 -19.04 -7.92 17.53
CA GLY A 511 -19.07 -6.83 18.49
C GLY A 511 -17.95 -6.85 19.53
N ALA A 512 -16.86 -7.60 19.33
CA ALA A 512 -15.66 -7.50 20.17
C ALA A 512 -15.20 -6.04 20.28
N THR A 513 -14.90 -5.58 21.49
CA THR A 513 -14.55 -4.19 21.74
C THR A 513 -13.30 -4.12 22.60
N PRO A 514 -12.34 -3.23 22.29
CA PRO A 514 -11.21 -2.98 23.17
C PRO A 514 -11.67 -2.46 24.53
N VAL A 515 -11.13 -3.03 25.60
CA VAL A 515 -11.24 -2.48 26.96
C VAL A 515 -10.16 -1.43 27.16
N GLN A 516 -8.94 -1.71 26.70
CA GLN A 516 -7.83 -0.78 26.73
C GLN A 516 -6.92 -1.01 25.52
N VAL A 517 -6.33 0.06 25.04
CA VAL A 517 -5.34 0.09 23.95
C VAL A 517 -4.06 0.73 24.45
N TRP A 518 -2.92 0.11 24.19
CA TRP A 518 -1.61 0.71 24.37
C TRP A 518 -0.94 0.92 23.02
N ILE A 519 -0.36 2.09 22.83
CA ILE A 519 0.47 2.41 21.67
C ILE A 519 1.83 2.85 22.21
N ASP A 520 2.90 2.20 21.74
CA ASP A 520 4.26 2.40 22.26
C ASP A 520 4.32 2.32 23.80
N GLY A 521 3.53 1.44 24.38
CA GLY A 521 3.45 1.22 25.82
C GLY A 521 2.63 2.22 26.61
N THR A 522 2.03 3.21 25.96
CA THR A 522 1.19 4.22 26.62
C THR A 522 -0.27 3.85 26.47
N ALA A 523 -0.98 3.75 27.61
CA ALA A 523 -2.42 3.54 27.63
C ALA A 523 -3.15 4.73 27.00
N GLN A 524 -4.05 4.46 26.06
CA GLN A 524 -4.73 5.49 25.28
C GLN A 524 -5.99 6.04 25.99
N TYR A 525 -6.52 5.33 26.97
CA TYR A 525 -7.71 5.71 27.72
C TYR A 525 -7.41 5.73 29.21
N GLU A 526 -7.61 6.88 29.86
CA GLU A 526 -7.41 7.04 31.32
C GLU A 526 -8.48 6.28 32.11
N ASN A 527 -9.72 6.33 31.64
CA ASN A 527 -10.87 5.69 32.31
C ASN A 527 -11.60 4.80 31.27
N PRO A 528 -11.06 3.63 30.95
CA PRO A 528 -11.66 2.75 29.96
C PRO A 528 -13.04 2.28 30.40
N ILE A 529 -14.01 2.33 29.47
CA ILE A 529 -15.38 1.89 29.71
C ILE A 529 -15.46 0.39 29.50
N GLU A 530 -15.86 -0.36 30.53
CA GLU A 530 -16.16 -1.76 30.42
C GLU A 530 -17.65 -1.93 30.05
N LEU A 531 -17.92 -2.45 28.85
CA LEU A 531 -19.29 -2.77 28.44
C LEU A 531 -19.71 -4.10 29.08
N VAL A 532 -20.90 -4.09 29.73
CA VAL A 532 -21.54 -5.32 30.17
C VAL A 532 -22.37 -5.86 29.02
N LYS A 533 -21.87 -6.91 28.38
CA LYS A 533 -22.58 -7.60 27.31
C LYS A 533 -23.45 -8.71 27.87
N PRO A 534 -24.71 -8.90 27.39
CA PRO A 534 -25.64 -9.88 27.95
C PRO A 534 -25.20 -11.32 27.76
N PHE A 535 -24.38 -11.62 26.74
CA PHE A 535 -23.78 -12.94 26.47
C PHE A 535 -22.64 -12.81 25.46
N GLU A 536 -21.69 -13.76 25.51
CA GLU A 536 -20.74 -13.98 24.43
C GLU A 536 -21.49 -14.61 23.24
N THR A 537 -21.56 -13.91 22.11
CA THR A 537 -21.97 -14.55 20.88
C THR A 537 -20.81 -15.42 20.39
N LYS A 538 -20.82 -16.69 20.77
CA LYS A 538 -20.01 -17.67 20.05
C LYS A 538 -20.61 -17.79 18.65
N PHE A 539 -19.82 -17.54 17.62
CA PHE A 539 -20.14 -18.08 16.31
C PHE A 539 -20.05 -19.61 16.43
N ASP A 540 -21.18 -20.25 16.77
CA ASP A 540 -21.32 -21.65 16.48
C ASP A 540 -21.38 -21.76 14.96
N ILE A 541 -20.22 -21.99 14.35
CA ILE A 541 -20.19 -22.44 12.95
C ILE A 541 -20.99 -23.74 12.96
N PRO A 542 -22.14 -23.82 12.27
CA PRO A 542 -22.84 -25.06 12.14
C PRO A 542 -21.84 -26.10 11.62
N LYS A 543 -21.54 -27.11 12.43
CA LYS A 543 -20.54 -28.14 12.10
C LYS A 543 -20.90 -28.94 10.85
N ASP A 544 -22.10 -28.75 10.33
CA ASP A 544 -22.64 -29.48 9.19
C ASP A 544 -23.52 -28.56 8.29
N ILE A 545 -22.91 -27.54 7.69
CA ILE A 545 -23.35 -27.23 6.34
C ILE A 545 -22.58 -28.23 5.46
N GLN A 546 -22.96 -29.48 5.48
CA GLN A 546 -22.81 -30.28 4.29
C GLN A 546 -23.66 -29.59 3.24
N ILE A 547 -23.00 -28.80 2.37
CA ILE A 547 -23.55 -28.55 1.05
C ILE A 547 -23.56 -29.92 0.42
N THR A 548 -24.64 -30.68 0.65
CA THR A 548 -24.97 -31.80 -0.22
C THR A 548 -24.98 -31.16 -1.60
N LYS A 549 -24.08 -31.60 -2.46
CA LYS A 549 -24.19 -31.44 -3.90
C LYS A 549 -25.39 -32.26 -4.37
N ASP A 550 -26.55 -31.96 -3.85
CA ASP A 550 -27.79 -32.31 -4.50
C ASP A 550 -27.86 -31.32 -5.64
N GLU A 551 -27.57 -31.79 -6.85
CA GLU A 551 -27.98 -31.10 -8.05
C GLU A 551 -29.39 -30.62 -7.84
N PRO A 552 -29.72 -29.33 -8.11
CA PRO A 552 -31.09 -28.88 -7.97
C PRO A 552 -31.94 -29.75 -8.87
N GLN A 553 -32.64 -30.72 -8.27
CA GLN A 553 -33.74 -31.34 -8.97
C GLN A 553 -34.64 -30.19 -9.40
N SER A 554 -34.83 -30.04 -10.69
CA SER A 554 -35.73 -29.02 -11.24
C SER A 554 -37.14 -29.39 -10.73
N THR A 555 -37.47 -28.94 -9.53
CA THR A 555 -38.82 -29.04 -9.03
C THR A 555 -39.58 -27.94 -9.73
N SER A 556 -40.40 -28.34 -10.68
CA SER A 556 -41.30 -27.44 -11.38
C SER A 556 -42.27 -26.68 -10.44
N ASN A 557 -42.42 -27.18 -9.21
CA ASN A 557 -43.31 -26.62 -8.20
C ASN A 557 -42.65 -26.55 -6.82
N LEU A 558 -42.73 -25.42 -6.15
CA LEU A 558 -42.23 -25.15 -4.80
C LEU A 558 -43.34 -24.51 -3.96
N ILE A 559 -43.58 -25.00 -2.76
CA ILE A 559 -44.51 -24.41 -1.80
C ILE A 559 -43.72 -23.94 -0.59
N ILE A 560 -43.74 -22.64 -0.32
CA ILE A 560 -43.14 -22.01 0.86
C ILE A 560 -44.26 -21.69 1.83
N THR A 561 -44.27 -22.34 2.99
CA THR A 561 -45.29 -22.13 4.04
C THR A 561 -44.67 -21.42 5.25
N GLY A 562 -45.55 -20.90 6.13
CA GLY A 562 -45.08 -20.31 7.39
C GLY A 562 -44.52 -18.89 7.26
N ILE A 563 -44.78 -18.17 6.19
CA ILE A 563 -44.36 -16.78 6.02
C ILE A 563 -45.10 -15.90 7.02
N THR A 564 -44.43 -15.40 8.01
CA THR A 564 -45.00 -14.60 9.10
C THR A 564 -45.05 -13.11 8.79
N LYS A 565 -44.24 -12.62 7.84
CA LYS A 565 -44.19 -11.20 7.47
C LYS A 565 -43.98 -11.05 5.96
N SER A 566 -44.76 -10.16 5.33
CA SER A 566 -44.60 -9.76 3.94
C SER A 566 -44.43 -8.25 3.85
N PHE A 567 -43.51 -7.79 3.01
CA PHE A 567 -43.29 -6.38 2.69
C PHE A 567 -44.09 -5.93 1.45
N ILE A 568 -44.90 -6.82 0.86
CA ILE A 568 -45.77 -6.48 -0.28
C ILE A 568 -47.02 -5.76 0.26
N PRO A 569 -47.24 -4.48 -0.11
CA PRO A 569 -48.31 -3.65 0.49
C PRO A 569 -49.71 -4.26 0.39
N GLN A 570 -50.03 -4.93 -0.73
CA GLN A 570 -51.34 -5.55 -0.96
C GLN A 570 -51.62 -6.72 0.01
N LEU A 571 -50.55 -7.36 0.51
CA LEU A 571 -50.66 -8.45 1.49
C LEU A 571 -50.61 -7.96 2.93
N SER A 572 -50.13 -6.73 3.13
CA SER A 572 -50.01 -6.08 4.44
C SER A 572 -51.26 -5.32 4.85
N ALA A 573 -52.06 -4.82 3.89
CA ALA A 573 -53.18 -3.89 4.12
C ALA A 573 -54.48 -4.52 4.61
N GLY A 574 -54.60 -5.86 4.65
CA GLY A 574 -55.87 -6.55 4.94
C GLY A 574 -55.98 -7.27 6.28
N LYS A 575 -54.95 -7.23 7.17
CA LYS A 575 -54.92 -8.10 8.35
C LYS A 575 -55.09 -7.36 9.68
N LYS A 576 -56.28 -7.49 10.24
CA LYS A 576 -56.55 -7.32 11.69
C LYS A 576 -56.11 -8.55 12.51
N ASP A 577 -55.78 -9.68 11.88
CA ASP A 577 -55.46 -10.92 12.59
C ASP A 577 -54.01 -11.35 12.29
N ARG A 578 -53.14 -11.27 13.30
CA ARG A 578 -51.69 -11.55 13.24
C ARG A 578 -51.33 -13.06 13.27
N THR A 579 -52.31 -13.93 13.26
CA THR A 579 -52.12 -15.37 13.53
C THR A 579 -52.10 -16.26 12.27
N GLN A 580 -52.43 -15.74 11.08
CA GLN A 580 -52.39 -16.52 9.84
C GLN A 580 -51.05 -16.35 9.13
N SER A 581 -50.29 -17.46 9.03
CA SER A 581 -49.12 -17.52 8.16
C SER A 581 -49.51 -17.49 6.69
N LEU A 582 -48.71 -16.82 5.88
CA LEU A 582 -48.88 -16.79 4.43
C LEU A 582 -48.15 -17.98 3.80
N THR A 583 -48.59 -18.35 2.61
CA THR A 583 -47.98 -19.38 1.76
C THR A 583 -47.65 -18.74 0.41
N ALA A 584 -46.49 -19.10 -0.16
CA ALA A 584 -46.16 -18.82 -1.54
C ALA A 584 -46.09 -20.12 -2.33
N ILE A 585 -46.72 -20.15 -3.50
CA ILE A 585 -46.66 -21.27 -4.45
C ILE A 585 -45.94 -20.76 -5.69
N VAL A 586 -44.87 -21.49 -6.05
CA VAL A 586 -44.11 -21.24 -7.26
C VAL A 586 -44.32 -22.42 -8.18
N SER A 587 -44.74 -22.15 -9.41
CA SER A 587 -44.88 -23.17 -10.46
C SER A 587 -44.15 -22.69 -11.73
N ASP A 588 -43.32 -23.54 -12.30
CA ASP A 588 -42.56 -23.25 -13.51
C ASP A 588 -41.77 -21.92 -13.40
N GLY A 589 -41.12 -21.71 -12.25
CA GLY A 589 -40.30 -20.51 -11.97
C GLY A 589 -41.10 -19.23 -11.73
N LYS A 590 -42.45 -19.29 -11.63
CA LYS A 590 -43.34 -18.13 -11.38
C LYS A 590 -44.09 -18.28 -10.06
N VAL A 591 -44.21 -17.20 -9.31
CA VAL A 591 -45.07 -17.18 -8.14
C VAL A 591 -46.52 -17.14 -8.62
N THR A 592 -47.24 -18.24 -8.43
CA THR A 592 -48.63 -18.41 -8.87
C THR A 592 -49.65 -18.06 -7.78
N CYS A 593 -49.26 -18.17 -6.53
CA CYS A 593 -50.05 -17.74 -5.39
C CYS A 593 -49.17 -17.17 -4.29
N LEU A 594 -49.56 -16.06 -3.68
CA LEU A 594 -48.94 -15.51 -2.48
C LEU A 594 -50.01 -14.97 -1.55
N GLY A 595 -50.21 -15.60 -0.41
CA GLY A 595 -51.26 -15.24 0.53
C GLY A 595 -51.80 -16.46 1.29
N PRO A 596 -53.10 -16.50 1.63
CA PRO A 596 -53.72 -17.70 2.18
C PRO A 596 -54.01 -18.70 1.04
N CYS A 597 -52.96 -19.25 0.43
CA CYS A 597 -53.09 -20.20 -0.66
C CYS A 597 -53.62 -21.54 -0.14
N THR A 598 -54.66 -22.09 -0.76
CA THR A 598 -55.09 -23.46 -0.56
C THR A 598 -54.35 -24.34 -1.55
N SER A 599 -53.73 -25.42 -1.06
CA SER A 599 -53.03 -26.44 -1.85
C SER A 599 -53.94 -27.16 -2.82
#